data_46ab1b4699bbdae99c8c147a8527c318
#
_entry.id   46ab1b4699bbdae99c8c147a8527c318
#
_cell.length_a   1.000
_cell.length_b   1.000
_cell.length_c   1.000
_cell.angle_alpha   90.00
_cell.angle_beta   90.00
_cell.angle_gamma   90.00
#
_symmetry.space_group_name_H-M   'P 1'
#
loop_
_entity.id
_entity.type
_entity.pdbx_description
1 polymer ?
#
loop_
_entity_poly.entity_id
_entity_poly.type
_entity_poly.pdbx_seq_one_letter_code
_entity_poly.pdbx_strand_id
1 'polypeptide(L)'
;MDRRITTRIVTAGCFALLTCWAVPLTAQQQGKGAAGSTNSSYEAYVPDTVSPEAQQVLRMMTGPQGLPLPEPNDIEGWKKIRNYVPPQLKEIAKNSEISKRTSDAIKRYPSTSKEGNLGGVPVVEIASEKWQDNRKVLVYVHGGGYVTGGPDFGLGGWVSGETGLRIISVGYTLAPEAKWDRITDQVVSVLHALEEEGYPPKNIAVLGDSAGGGLAAGAVLKMRDKGLGIPGALVLWSPWSDITETGDTYVTLKRADPLLNYKLLLKKAADAYADPKDQKNPYVSPVYGDYSKGFPPTLIQGGTKDIFLSNCVREYRAIDSAGGTAVLDIYEGMPHVFQGIVFGAPETQQSMAKMKQFLATYLGR
;
A
#
# COMPACT_ATOMS: atom_id res chain seq x y z
N MET A 1 17.09 -35.05 -0.12
CA MET A 1 17.71 -33.75 -0.39
C MET A 1 17.19 -32.76 0.65
N ASP A 2 18.05 -32.41 1.56
CA ASP A 2 17.75 -31.75 2.82
C ASP A 2 17.48 -30.25 2.58
N ARG A 3 16.23 -29.80 2.69
CA ARG A 3 15.87 -28.38 2.62
C ARG A 3 16.04 -27.80 4.02
N ARG A 4 17.16 -27.15 4.29
CA ARG A 4 17.35 -26.37 5.51
C ARG A 4 16.34 -25.20 5.52
N ILE A 5 15.30 -25.34 6.32
CA ILE A 5 14.33 -24.29 6.61
C ILE A 5 14.97 -23.33 7.59
N THR A 6 15.32 -22.14 7.12
CA THR A 6 15.79 -21.06 8.00
C THR A 6 14.58 -20.25 8.47
N THR A 7 13.99 -20.65 9.59
CA THR A 7 12.97 -19.84 10.24
C THR A 7 13.67 -18.69 10.95
N ARG A 8 13.53 -17.47 10.46
CA ARG A 8 13.91 -16.27 11.18
C ARG A 8 12.77 -15.86 12.09
N ILE A 9 12.97 -15.99 13.41
CA ILE A 9 12.12 -15.32 14.40
C ILE A 9 12.47 -13.83 14.28
N VAL A 10 11.59 -13.05 13.63
CA VAL A 10 11.72 -11.60 13.59
C VAL A 10 11.24 -11.08 14.94
N THR A 11 12.18 -10.90 15.88
CA THR A 11 11.95 -9.99 17.00
C THR A 11 11.80 -8.59 16.39
N ALA A 12 10.53 -8.16 16.21
CA ALA A 12 10.19 -6.88 15.64
C ALA A 12 10.84 -5.74 16.46
N GLY A 13 11.96 -5.24 15.98
CA GLY A 13 12.48 -3.97 16.43
C GLY A 13 11.50 -2.86 16.06
N CYS A 14 11.39 -1.81 16.91
CA CYS A 14 10.47 -0.67 16.82
C CYS A 14 10.45 0.10 15.48
N PHE A 15 11.09 -0.37 14.44
CA PHE A 15 11.31 0.30 13.16
C PHE A 15 10.48 -0.26 11.98
N ALA A 16 9.77 -1.38 12.17
CA ALA A 16 9.14 -2.10 11.06
C ALA A 16 7.98 -1.35 10.36
N LEU A 17 7.34 -0.39 11.01
CA LEU A 17 6.22 0.36 10.41
C LEU A 17 6.64 1.48 9.46
N LEU A 18 7.87 1.97 9.65
CA LEU A 18 8.47 2.97 8.75
C LEU A 18 9.39 2.32 7.72
N THR A 19 9.63 1.00 7.85
CA THR A 19 10.58 0.22 7.05
C THR A 19 10.00 -0.44 5.80
N CYS A 20 8.80 -0.13 5.38
CA CYS A 20 8.57 -0.23 3.91
C CYS A 20 9.68 0.51 3.14
N TRP A 21 10.63 1.15 3.86
CA TRP A 21 11.61 2.11 3.36
C TRP A 21 13.02 2.03 4.01
N ALA A 22 13.39 1.05 4.83
CA ALA A 22 14.68 1.09 5.52
C ALA A 22 15.48 -0.22 5.57
N VAL A 23 16.65 -0.20 4.93
CA VAL A 23 17.83 -1.02 5.26
C VAL A 23 18.94 -0.06 5.72
N PRO A 24 19.76 -0.37 6.76
CA PRO A 24 20.71 0.57 7.31
C PRO A 24 21.85 0.88 6.33
N LEU A 25 22.03 2.15 6.03
CA LEU A 25 23.23 2.68 5.37
C LEU A 25 24.37 2.75 6.39
N THR A 26 25.47 2.04 6.15
CA THR A 26 26.75 2.27 6.80
C THR A 26 27.25 3.68 6.46
N ALA A 27 27.66 4.40 7.50
CA ALA A 27 28.17 5.76 7.40
C ALA A 27 29.39 5.84 6.48
N GLN A 28 29.28 6.59 5.38
CA GLN A 28 30.34 7.46 4.82
C GLN A 28 29.84 8.10 3.53
N GLN A 29 29.39 9.35 3.66
CA GLN A 29 29.71 10.44 2.75
C GLN A 29 28.85 11.66 3.14
N GLN A 30 29.43 12.52 3.97
CA GLN A 30 28.96 13.90 4.11
C GLN A 30 29.37 14.67 2.86
N GLY A 31 28.55 14.59 1.82
CA GLY A 31 28.54 15.59 0.76
C GLY A 31 27.57 16.71 1.19
N LYS A 32 28.00 17.96 1.11
CA LYS A 32 27.16 19.14 1.25
C LYS A 32 26.09 19.11 0.15
N GLY A 33 24.98 18.40 0.42
CA GLY A 33 23.80 18.38 -0.43
C GLY A 33 23.02 19.66 -0.19
N ALA A 34 22.66 20.35 -1.26
CA ALA A 34 21.74 21.48 -1.25
C ALA A 34 20.50 21.12 -0.42
N ALA A 35 20.14 22.02 0.51
CA ALA A 35 18.91 21.91 1.29
C ALA A 35 17.74 21.72 0.33
N GLY A 36 17.07 20.56 0.42
CA GLY A 36 15.89 20.27 -0.38
C GLY A 36 14.87 21.38 -0.15
N SER A 37 14.32 21.95 -1.21
CA SER A 37 13.32 23.00 -1.10
C SER A 37 12.12 22.43 -0.34
N THR A 38 11.90 22.89 0.88
CA THR A 38 10.67 22.64 1.62
C THR A 38 9.52 23.21 0.80
N ASN A 39 8.41 22.47 0.71
CA ASN A 39 7.21 23.03 0.07
C ASN A 39 6.66 24.15 0.98
N SER A 40 7.10 25.37 0.76
CA SER A 40 6.75 26.56 1.56
C SER A 40 5.26 26.90 1.59
N SER A 41 4.44 26.10 0.89
CA SER A 41 2.99 26.26 0.79
C SER A 41 2.16 25.23 1.59
N TYR A 42 2.79 24.32 2.34
CA TYR A 42 2.06 23.35 3.17
C TYR A 42 1.36 24.06 4.34
N GLU A 43 0.09 23.76 4.53
CA GLU A 43 -0.74 24.26 5.63
C GLU A 43 -0.99 23.16 6.66
N ALA A 44 -0.29 23.24 7.78
CA ALA A 44 -0.34 22.25 8.86
C ALA A 44 -1.60 22.40 9.73
N TYR A 45 -2.80 22.37 9.12
CA TYR A 45 -4.04 22.32 9.90
C TYR A 45 -4.25 20.91 10.44
N VAL A 46 -4.42 20.78 11.76
CA VAL A 46 -4.76 19.53 12.42
C VAL A 46 -6.13 19.69 13.10
N PRO A 47 -7.16 18.94 12.68
CA PRO A 47 -8.48 19.00 13.29
C PRO A 47 -8.42 18.61 14.78
N ASP A 48 -9.23 19.24 15.60
CA ASP A 48 -9.43 18.86 17.02
C ASP A 48 -10.43 17.72 17.19
N THR A 49 -11.15 17.37 16.14
CA THR A 49 -12.11 16.25 16.04
C THR A 49 -11.46 14.88 15.90
N VAL A 50 -10.17 14.82 15.50
CA VAL A 50 -9.44 13.54 15.44
C VAL A 50 -8.77 13.22 16.78
N SER A 51 -8.43 11.94 17.00
CA SER A 51 -7.86 11.50 18.26
C SER A 51 -6.57 12.24 18.65
N PRO A 52 -6.26 12.38 19.95
CA PRO A 52 -4.99 12.96 20.41
C PRO A 52 -3.77 12.26 19.82
N GLU A 53 -3.84 10.93 19.66
CA GLU A 53 -2.78 10.11 19.06
C GLU A 53 -2.53 10.47 17.59
N ALA A 54 -3.59 10.67 16.82
CA ALA A 54 -3.48 11.12 15.44
C ALA A 54 -2.98 12.56 15.37
N GLN A 55 -3.51 13.47 16.20
CA GLN A 55 -3.05 14.87 16.28
C GLN A 55 -1.54 14.95 16.56
N GLN A 56 -1.03 14.12 17.47
CA GLN A 56 0.39 14.09 17.81
C GLN A 56 1.26 13.83 16.57
N VAL A 57 0.90 12.82 15.77
CA VAL A 57 1.62 12.50 14.53
C VAL A 57 1.45 13.59 13.48
N LEU A 58 0.21 14.06 13.27
CA LEU A 58 -0.10 15.08 12.25
C LEU A 58 0.62 16.40 12.50
N ARG A 59 0.79 16.82 13.78
CA ARG A 59 1.54 18.04 14.14
C ARG A 59 3.04 17.95 13.83
N MET A 60 3.60 16.75 13.68
CA MET A 60 4.99 16.53 13.29
C MET A 60 5.19 16.51 11.76
N MET A 61 4.12 16.51 10.98
CA MET A 61 4.21 16.54 9.52
C MET A 61 4.60 17.94 9.04
N THR A 62 5.54 17.99 8.10
CA THR A 62 6.11 19.24 7.55
C THR A 62 5.78 19.47 6.08
N GLY A 63 4.89 18.64 5.53
CA GLY A 63 4.53 18.64 4.12
C GLY A 63 5.47 17.83 3.23
N PRO A 64 5.06 17.57 1.99
CA PRO A 64 5.85 16.77 1.06
C PRO A 64 7.14 17.49 0.69
N GLN A 65 8.25 16.76 0.76
CA GLN A 65 9.57 17.27 0.40
C GLN A 65 9.97 16.74 -0.97
N GLY A 66 10.46 17.65 -1.82
CA GLY A 66 11.00 17.26 -3.12
C GLY A 66 12.33 16.52 -2.97
N LEU A 67 12.50 15.50 -3.80
CA LEU A 67 13.74 14.77 -3.97
C LEU A 67 14.25 15.00 -5.39
N PRO A 68 15.56 14.99 -5.61
CA PRO A 68 16.11 14.85 -6.95
C PRO A 68 15.82 13.42 -7.46
N LEU A 69 14.60 13.20 -7.94
CA LEU A 69 14.21 11.91 -8.48
C LEU A 69 14.96 11.63 -9.80
N PRO A 70 15.38 10.38 -10.02
CA PRO A 70 16.00 9.95 -11.26
C PRO A 70 15.09 10.18 -12.48
N GLU A 71 15.67 10.15 -13.66
CA GLU A 71 14.87 10.09 -14.90
C GLU A 71 14.09 8.77 -14.96
N PRO A 72 12.91 8.73 -15.64
CA PRO A 72 12.00 7.57 -15.59
C PRO A 72 12.64 6.24 -15.97
N ASN A 73 13.66 6.23 -16.82
CA ASN A 73 14.35 5.01 -17.27
C ASN A 73 15.74 4.80 -16.64
N ASP A 74 16.13 5.62 -15.67
CA ASP A 74 17.41 5.49 -14.95
C ASP A 74 17.30 4.44 -13.84
N ILE A 75 17.49 3.16 -14.23
CA ILE A 75 17.40 2.01 -13.31
C ILE A 75 18.35 2.18 -12.11
N GLU A 76 19.60 2.58 -12.36
CA GLU A 76 20.59 2.71 -11.29
C GLU A 76 20.32 3.88 -10.37
N GLY A 77 19.78 4.98 -10.88
CA GLY A 77 19.30 6.09 -10.07
C GLY A 77 18.15 5.67 -9.15
N TRP A 78 17.16 4.94 -9.69
CA TRP A 78 16.04 4.44 -8.89
C TRP A 78 16.48 3.43 -7.83
N LYS A 79 17.42 2.53 -8.14
CA LYS A 79 18.00 1.60 -7.15
C LYS A 79 18.63 2.33 -5.96
N LYS A 80 19.30 3.46 -6.17
CA LYS A 80 19.94 4.25 -5.10
C LYS A 80 18.94 4.84 -4.11
N ILE A 81 17.72 5.13 -4.56
CA ILE A 81 16.70 5.77 -3.70
C ILE A 81 15.61 4.81 -3.20
N ARG A 82 15.69 3.50 -3.53
CA ARG A 82 14.71 2.48 -3.10
C ARG A 82 14.41 2.48 -1.60
N ASN A 83 15.43 2.77 -0.80
CA ASN A 83 15.34 2.77 0.67
C ASN A 83 15.21 4.19 1.26
N TYR A 84 14.83 5.16 0.43
CA TYR A 84 14.62 6.50 0.93
C TYR A 84 13.41 6.56 1.87
N VAL A 85 13.61 7.13 3.06
CA VAL A 85 12.55 7.42 4.02
C VAL A 85 12.47 8.94 4.18
N PRO A 86 11.30 9.56 3.99
CA PRO A 86 11.12 10.98 4.22
C PRO A 86 11.61 11.41 5.59
N PRO A 87 12.37 12.53 5.71
CA PRO A 87 12.94 12.98 6.99
C PRO A 87 11.88 13.13 8.09
N GLN A 88 10.71 13.66 7.77
CA GLN A 88 9.61 13.80 8.74
C GLN A 88 9.16 12.45 9.32
N LEU A 89 9.12 11.37 8.53
CA LEU A 89 8.79 10.05 9.04
C LEU A 89 9.89 9.49 9.95
N LYS A 90 11.15 9.80 9.67
CA LYS A 90 12.26 9.47 10.57
C LYS A 90 12.16 10.19 11.91
N GLU A 91 11.78 11.47 11.90
CA GLU A 91 11.59 12.23 13.14
C GLU A 91 10.38 11.74 13.96
N ILE A 92 9.28 11.37 13.30
CA ILE A 92 8.14 10.73 13.95
C ILE A 92 8.58 9.42 14.61
N ALA A 93 9.38 8.60 13.93
CA ALA A 93 9.88 7.34 14.47
C ALA A 93 10.81 7.52 15.68
N LYS A 94 11.51 8.65 15.80
CA LYS A 94 12.35 8.98 16.96
C LYS A 94 11.55 9.46 18.17
N ASN A 95 10.29 9.87 18.00
CA ASN A 95 9.45 10.27 19.11
C ASN A 95 9.18 9.08 20.02
N SER A 96 9.64 9.15 21.28
CA SER A 96 9.61 8.02 22.21
C SER A 96 8.20 7.53 22.53
N GLU A 97 7.24 8.43 22.61
CA GLU A 97 5.84 8.09 22.89
C GLU A 97 5.17 7.39 21.71
N ILE A 98 5.33 7.95 20.50
CA ILE A 98 4.82 7.33 19.27
C ILE A 98 5.48 5.97 19.04
N SER A 99 6.81 5.89 19.18
CA SER A 99 7.57 4.66 19.02
C SER A 99 7.15 3.59 20.03
N LYS A 100 6.93 3.97 21.30
CA LYS A 100 6.43 3.05 22.33
C LYS A 100 5.02 2.56 21.99
N ARG A 101 4.08 3.44 21.66
CA ARG A 101 2.70 3.09 21.28
C ARG A 101 2.69 2.12 20.08
N THR A 102 3.47 2.42 19.04
CA THR A 102 3.65 1.57 17.87
C THR A 102 4.18 0.19 18.24
N SER A 103 5.26 0.14 19.03
CA SER A 103 5.86 -1.11 19.48
C SER A 103 4.88 -1.95 20.31
N ASP A 104 4.18 -1.33 21.24
CA ASP A 104 3.21 -2.02 22.10
C ASP A 104 2.03 -2.56 21.28
N ALA A 105 1.60 -1.84 20.24
CA ALA A 105 0.56 -2.29 19.34
C ALA A 105 1.02 -3.50 18.50
N ILE A 106 2.25 -3.47 17.96
CA ILE A 106 2.82 -4.60 17.19
C ILE A 106 2.99 -5.84 18.07
N LYS A 107 3.49 -5.69 19.30
CA LYS A 107 3.70 -6.82 20.23
C LYS A 107 2.42 -7.59 20.59
N ARG A 108 1.25 -6.99 20.39
CA ARG A 108 -0.04 -7.68 20.58
C ARG A 108 -0.31 -8.74 19.52
N TYR A 109 0.40 -8.68 18.38
CA TYR A 109 0.19 -9.53 17.21
C TYR A 109 1.49 -10.23 16.80
N PRO A 110 2.02 -11.14 17.66
CA PRO A 110 3.19 -11.91 17.33
C PRO A 110 2.91 -12.73 16.07
N SER A 111 3.87 -12.72 15.15
CA SER A 111 3.73 -13.36 13.84
C SER A 111 5.03 -13.98 13.37
N THR A 112 4.91 -14.94 12.48
CA THR A 112 6.02 -15.53 11.74
C THR A 112 6.03 -15.03 10.31
N SER A 113 7.21 -14.96 9.69
CA SER A 113 7.37 -14.68 8.27
C SER A 113 8.27 -15.72 7.61
N LYS A 114 7.95 -16.06 6.35
CA LYS A 114 8.69 -17.04 5.56
C LYS A 114 8.79 -16.57 4.12
N GLU A 115 10.00 -16.50 3.59
CA GLU A 115 10.23 -16.25 2.16
C GLU A 115 9.78 -17.46 1.32
N GLY A 116 9.21 -17.18 0.14
CA GLY A 116 8.71 -18.19 -0.78
C GLY A 116 8.70 -17.70 -2.23
N ASN A 117 8.13 -18.52 -3.09
CA ASN A 117 7.90 -18.18 -4.50
C ASN A 117 6.55 -18.76 -4.93
N LEU A 118 5.70 -17.94 -5.53
CA LEU A 118 4.41 -18.35 -6.09
C LEU A 118 4.30 -17.83 -7.52
N GLY A 119 3.96 -18.71 -8.44
CA GLY A 119 3.84 -18.34 -9.86
C GLY A 119 5.12 -17.72 -10.45
N GLY A 120 6.31 -18.09 -9.94
CA GLY A 120 7.60 -17.51 -10.36
C GLY A 120 7.91 -16.14 -9.74
N VAL A 121 7.09 -15.65 -8.82
CA VAL A 121 7.25 -14.34 -8.15
C VAL A 121 7.69 -14.56 -6.70
N PRO A 122 8.73 -13.84 -6.21
CA PRO A 122 9.10 -13.85 -4.80
C PRO A 122 7.92 -13.38 -3.93
N VAL A 123 7.69 -14.05 -2.82
CA VAL A 123 6.66 -13.68 -1.84
C VAL A 123 7.19 -13.82 -0.43
N VAL A 124 6.58 -13.10 0.51
CA VAL A 124 6.73 -13.34 1.94
C VAL A 124 5.39 -13.78 2.49
N GLU A 125 5.35 -14.97 3.06
CA GLU A 125 4.21 -15.48 3.80
C GLU A 125 4.28 -14.98 5.24
N ILE A 126 3.20 -14.36 5.74
CA ILE A 126 3.10 -13.82 7.09
C ILE A 126 1.85 -14.41 7.75
N ALA A 127 2.03 -14.96 8.95
CA ALA A 127 0.92 -15.49 9.73
C ALA A 127 1.06 -15.13 11.20
N SER A 128 -0.05 -14.73 11.84
CA SER A 128 -0.11 -14.62 13.29
C SER A 128 0.22 -15.98 13.92
N GLU A 129 0.93 -15.99 15.07
CA GLU A 129 1.19 -17.23 15.80
C GLU A 129 -0.08 -17.99 16.22
N LYS A 130 -1.23 -17.29 16.26
CA LYS A 130 -2.54 -17.88 16.52
C LYS A 130 -3.30 -18.27 15.26
N TRP A 131 -2.72 -18.05 14.08
CA TRP A 131 -3.37 -18.40 12.83
C TRP A 131 -3.62 -19.92 12.73
N GLN A 132 -4.81 -20.25 12.24
CA GLN A 132 -5.19 -21.61 11.89
C GLN A 132 -5.67 -21.62 10.44
N ASP A 133 -5.32 -22.67 9.68
CA ASP A 133 -5.72 -22.78 8.29
C ASP A 133 -7.26 -22.85 8.17
N ASN A 134 -7.84 -21.78 7.69
CA ASN A 134 -9.27 -21.66 7.41
C ASN A 134 -9.57 -21.71 5.90
N ARG A 135 -8.60 -22.13 5.09
CA ARG A 135 -8.68 -22.20 3.64
C ARG A 135 -8.98 -20.85 2.97
N LYS A 136 -8.63 -19.75 3.62
CA LYS A 136 -8.73 -18.38 3.11
C LYS A 136 -7.37 -17.71 3.20
N VAL A 137 -7.08 -16.82 2.26
CA VAL A 137 -5.78 -16.13 2.17
C VAL A 137 -5.98 -14.68 1.77
N LEU A 138 -5.10 -13.81 2.27
CA LEU A 138 -5.02 -12.41 1.87
C LEU A 138 -3.72 -12.18 1.09
N VAL A 139 -3.83 -11.76 -0.16
CA VAL A 139 -2.69 -11.36 -0.98
C VAL A 139 -2.46 -9.87 -0.78
N TYR A 140 -1.27 -9.49 -0.34
CA TYR A 140 -0.90 -8.09 -0.15
C TYR A 140 0.00 -7.60 -1.27
N VAL A 141 -0.38 -6.46 -1.86
CA VAL A 141 0.34 -5.76 -2.94
C VAL A 141 0.80 -4.42 -2.39
N HIS A 142 2.11 -4.28 -2.17
CA HIS A 142 2.68 -3.12 -1.49
C HIS A 142 2.66 -1.84 -2.33
N GLY A 143 2.61 -0.68 -1.64
CA GLY A 143 2.75 0.64 -2.22
C GLY A 143 4.17 1.02 -2.60
N GLY A 144 4.47 2.33 -2.62
CA GLY A 144 5.81 2.85 -2.92
C GLY A 144 5.96 3.39 -4.34
N GLY A 145 4.87 3.83 -4.96
CA GLY A 145 4.89 4.47 -6.28
C GLY A 145 5.38 3.54 -7.41
N TYR A 146 5.32 2.23 -7.22
CA TYR A 146 5.88 1.19 -8.09
C TYR A 146 7.42 1.15 -8.18
N VAL A 147 8.13 2.11 -7.58
CA VAL A 147 9.59 2.30 -7.72
C VAL A 147 10.36 1.99 -6.45
N THR A 148 9.65 1.83 -5.34
CA THR A 148 10.22 1.53 -4.01
C THR A 148 9.34 0.52 -3.28
N GLY A 149 9.78 0.06 -2.10
CA GLY A 149 9.06 -0.93 -1.32
C GLY A 149 9.49 -2.36 -1.61
N GLY A 150 8.78 -3.31 -1.02
CA GLY A 150 9.06 -4.74 -1.12
C GLY A 150 8.04 -5.57 -0.34
N PRO A 151 8.19 -6.91 -0.32
CA PRO A 151 7.24 -7.80 0.32
C PRO A 151 7.26 -7.78 1.85
N ASP A 152 8.19 -7.03 2.48
CA ASP A 152 8.21 -6.87 3.93
C ASP A 152 7.04 -5.99 4.40
N PHE A 153 5.93 -6.63 4.73
CA PHE A 153 4.73 -5.95 5.20
C PHE A 153 4.76 -5.75 6.72
N GLY A 154 5.27 -4.59 7.16
CA GLY A 154 5.41 -4.27 8.58
C GLY A 154 4.13 -4.34 9.42
N LEU A 155 2.95 -4.18 8.80
CA LEU A 155 1.64 -4.35 9.44
C LEU A 155 1.10 -5.79 9.33
N GLY A 156 1.82 -6.71 8.69
CA GLY A 156 1.35 -8.05 8.39
C GLY A 156 0.90 -8.83 9.62
N GLY A 157 1.64 -8.77 10.72
CA GLY A 157 1.27 -9.42 11.97
C GLY A 157 -0.06 -8.89 12.53
N TRP A 158 -0.26 -7.58 12.50
CA TRP A 158 -1.51 -6.94 12.92
C TRP A 158 -2.69 -7.34 12.03
N VAL A 159 -2.51 -7.22 10.71
CA VAL A 159 -3.55 -7.60 9.74
C VAL A 159 -3.91 -9.08 9.87
N SER A 160 -2.91 -9.97 9.96
CA SER A 160 -3.13 -11.40 10.14
C SER A 160 -3.82 -11.72 11.47
N GLY A 161 -3.39 -11.07 12.56
CA GLY A 161 -3.97 -11.28 13.89
C GLY A 161 -5.43 -10.81 14.00
N GLU A 162 -5.76 -9.68 13.40
CA GLU A 162 -7.13 -9.15 13.40
C GLU A 162 -8.08 -9.88 12.47
N THR A 163 -7.60 -10.25 11.28
CA THR A 163 -8.46 -10.89 10.26
C THR A 163 -8.52 -12.41 10.40
N GLY A 164 -7.54 -13.04 11.07
CA GLY A 164 -7.38 -14.49 11.12
C GLY A 164 -6.94 -15.09 9.78
N LEU A 165 -6.40 -14.27 8.86
CA LEU A 165 -5.96 -14.71 7.55
C LEU A 165 -4.42 -14.83 7.50
N ARG A 166 -3.94 -15.84 6.77
CA ARG A 166 -2.57 -15.90 6.28
C ARG A 166 -2.41 -14.84 5.18
N ILE A 167 -1.25 -14.16 5.17
CA ILE A 167 -0.94 -13.12 4.20
C ILE A 167 0.15 -13.62 3.26
N ILE A 168 -0.04 -13.43 1.97
CA ILE A 168 0.98 -13.58 0.93
C ILE A 168 1.34 -12.20 0.42
N SER A 169 2.48 -11.68 0.85
CA SER A 169 2.99 -10.40 0.42
C SER A 169 3.81 -10.53 -0.85
N VAL A 170 3.42 -9.83 -1.92
CA VAL A 170 3.98 -9.99 -3.26
C VAL A 170 5.22 -9.13 -3.45
N GLY A 171 6.35 -9.75 -3.80
CA GLY A 171 7.60 -9.07 -4.17
C GLY A 171 7.68 -8.82 -5.67
N TYR A 172 6.78 -8.02 -6.22
CA TYR A 172 6.80 -7.69 -7.64
C TYR A 172 8.04 -6.88 -8.04
N THR A 173 8.47 -7.01 -9.29
CA THR A 173 9.63 -6.27 -9.83
C THR A 173 9.30 -4.78 -9.89
N LEU A 174 10.17 -3.95 -9.31
CA LEU A 174 9.95 -2.50 -9.28
C LEU A 174 10.25 -1.84 -10.64
N ALA A 175 9.52 -0.78 -10.94
CA ALA A 175 9.82 0.08 -12.07
C ALA A 175 11.15 0.87 -11.81
N PRO A 176 11.90 1.18 -12.85
CA PRO A 176 11.70 0.87 -14.26
C PRO A 176 12.30 -0.47 -14.71
N GLU A 177 12.74 -1.36 -13.81
CA GLU A 177 13.27 -2.68 -14.18
C GLU A 177 12.20 -3.57 -14.86
N ALA A 178 10.93 -3.32 -14.52
CA ALA A 178 9.77 -3.80 -15.25
C ALA A 178 8.78 -2.65 -15.46
N LYS A 179 7.96 -2.76 -16.50
CA LYS A 179 6.84 -1.85 -16.76
C LYS A 179 5.52 -2.48 -16.29
N TRP A 180 4.46 -1.71 -16.33
CA TRP A 180 3.13 -2.04 -15.83
C TRP A 180 2.60 -3.41 -16.27
N ASP A 181 2.83 -3.79 -17.51
CA ASP A 181 2.34 -5.04 -18.11
C ASP A 181 2.91 -6.26 -17.41
N ARG A 182 4.25 -6.30 -17.21
CA ARG A 182 4.95 -7.36 -16.49
C ARG A 182 4.63 -7.33 -15.00
N ILE A 183 4.61 -6.14 -14.39
CA ILE A 183 4.32 -5.99 -12.95
C ILE A 183 2.92 -6.48 -12.64
N THR A 184 1.93 -6.14 -13.47
CA THR A 184 0.54 -6.60 -13.33
C THR A 184 0.44 -8.12 -13.53
N ASP A 185 1.16 -8.70 -14.52
CA ASP A 185 1.19 -10.14 -14.74
C ASP A 185 1.81 -10.90 -13.57
N GLN A 186 2.78 -10.32 -12.85
CA GLN A 186 3.33 -10.94 -11.65
C GLN A 186 2.28 -11.10 -10.55
N VAL A 187 1.45 -10.07 -10.30
CA VAL A 187 0.36 -10.18 -9.31
C VAL A 187 -0.68 -11.23 -9.75
N VAL A 188 -1.06 -11.24 -11.03
CA VAL A 188 -1.98 -12.25 -11.60
C VAL A 188 -1.40 -13.65 -11.44
N SER A 189 -0.08 -13.83 -11.67
CA SER A 189 0.59 -15.14 -11.52
C SER A 189 0.56 -15.64 -10.08
N VAL A 190 0.71 -14.76 -9.08
CA VAL A 190 0.58 -15.15 -7.66
C VAL A 190 -0.84 -15.59 -7.34
N LEU A 191 -1.85 -14.84 -7.80
CA LEU A 191 -3.26 -15.17 -7.57
C LEU A 191 -3.61 -16.51 -8.22
N HIS A 192 -3.18 -16.75 -9.46
CA HIS A 192 -3.42 -18.02 -10.15
C HIS A 192 -2.69 -19.20 -9.50
N ALA A 193 -1.44 -19.01 -9.05
CA ALA A 193 -0.71 -20.06 -8.33
C ALA A 193 -1.40 -20.47 -7.02
N LEU A 194 -2.06 -19.55 -6.32
CA LEU A 194 -2.87 -19.87 -5.14
C LEU A 194 -4.10 -20.72 -5.52
N GLU A 195 -4.72 -20.48 -6.67
CA GLU A 195 -5.81 -21.32 -7.17
C GLU A 195 -5.32 -22.74 -7.47
N GLU A 196 -4.15 -22.88 -8.09
CA GLU A 196 -3.51 -24.18 -8.34
C GLU A 196 -3.15 -24.92 -7.03
N GLU A 197 -2.82 -24.18 -5.94
CA GLU A 197 -2.65 -24.72 -4.59
C GLU A 197 -3.98 -25.09 -3.91
N GLY A 198 -5.12 -24.89 -4.59
CA GLY A 198 -6.45 -25.28 -4.13
C GLY A 198 -7.16 -24.21 -3.29
N TYR A 199 -6.78 -22.93 -3.41
CA TYR A 199 -7.57 -21.82 -2.90
C TYR A 199 -8.54 -21.35 -4.00
N PRO A 200 -9.85 -21.60 -3.91
CA PRO A 200 -10.78 -21.09 -4.92
C PRO A 200 -10.77 -19.56 -4.89
N PRO A 201 -10.98 -18.86 -6.03
CA PRO A 201 -10.93 -17.39 -6.10
C PRO A 201 -11.74 -16.68 -5.00
N LYS A 202 -12.93 -17.18 -4.69
CA LYS A 202 -13.79 -16.66 -3.63
C LYS A 202 -13.17 -16.70 -2.22
N ASN A 203 -12.13 -17.49 -2.00
CA ASN A 203 -11.39 -17.60 -0.74
C ASN A 203 -10.11 -16.76 -0.73
N ILE A 204 -9.82 -16.05 -1.82
CA ILE A 204 -8.69 -15.14 -1.95
C ILE A 204 -9.21 -13.71 -1.80
N ALA A 205 -8.69 -12.99 -0.82
CA ALA A 205 -8.84 -11.53 -0.76
C ALA A 205 -7.55 -10.87 -1.25
N VAL A 206 -7.66 -9.66 -1.80
CA VAL A 206 -6.51 -8.86 -2.17
C VAL A 206 -6.55 -7.56 -1.38
N LEU A 207 -5.41 -7.16 -0.80
CA LEU A 207 -5.19 -5.87 -0.14
C LEU A 207 -4.08 -5.14 -0.89
N GLY A 208 -4.30 -3.89 -1.23
CA GLY A 208 -3.24 -3.03 -1.77
C GLY A 208 -3.29 -1.63 -1.17
N ASP A 209 -2.12 -1.03 -0.94
CA ASP A 209 -2.02 0.35 -0.48
C ASP A 209 -1.36 1.24 -1.52
N SER A 210 -1.77 2.51 -1.63
CA SER A 210 -1.12 3.48 -2.52
C SER A 210 -1.05 2.98 -3.96
N ALA A 211 0.14 2.95 -4.56
CA ALA A 211 0.41 2.35 -5.87
C ALA A 211 0.03 0.85 -5.92
N GLY A 212 0.25 0.12 -4.83
CA GLY A 212 -0.18 -1.27 -4.71
C GLY A 212 -1.70 -1.43 -4.75
N GLY A 213 -2.46 -0.44 -4.30
CA GLY A 213 -3.92 -0.39 -4.44
C GLY A 213 -4.35 -0.29 -5.90
N GLY A 214 -3.73 0.61 -6.67
CA GLY A 214 -3.96 0.71 -8.12
C GLY A 214 -3.54 -0.57 -8.86
N LEU A 215 -2.36 -1.13 -8.50
CA LEU A 215 -1.87 -2.38 -9.07
C LEU A 215 -2.79 -3.57 -8.75
N ALA A 216 -3.27 -3.68 -7.52
CA ALA A 216 -4.21 -4.73 -7.11
C ALA A 216 -5.51 -4.67 -7.91
N ALA A 217 -6.13 -3.50 -8.02
CA ALA A 217 -7.36 -3.32 -8.80
C ALA A 217 -7.12 -3.60 -10.29
N GLY A 218 -6.02 -3.09 -10.88
CA GLY A 218 -5.63 -3.34 -12.27
C GLY A 218 -5.35 -4.83 -12.55
N ALA A 219 -4.69 -5.53 -11.62
CA ALA A 219 -4.44 -6.96 -11.73
C ALA A 219 -5.74 -7.78 -11.67
N VAL A 220 -6.68 -7.41 -10.81
CA VAL A 220 -8.01 -8.06 -10.72
C VAL A 220 -8.80 -7.84 -12.02
N LEU A 221 -8.80 -6.65 -12.61
CA LEU A 221 -9.39 -6.41 -13.91
C LEU A 221 -8.75 -7.30 -14.98
N LYS A 222 -7.42 -7.37 -15.03
CA LYS A 222 -6.68 -8.19 -16.00
C LYS A 222 -6.93 -9.67 -15.82
N MET A 223 -6.98 -10.18 -14.59
CA MET A 223 -7.31 -11.56 -14.23
C MET A 223 -8.71 -11.93 -14.73
N ARG A 224 -9.71 -11.10 -14.43
CA ARG A 224 -11.09 -11.26 -14.92
C ARG A 224 -11.14 -11.30 -16.45
N ASP A 225 -10.52 -10.33 -17.13
CA ASP A 225 -10.57 -10.22 -18.59
C ASP A 225 -9.84 -11.35 -19.31
N LYS A 226 -8.90 -12.02 -18.62
CA LYS A 226 -8.27 -13.27 -19.06
C LYS A 226 -9.10 -14.53 -18.74
N GLY A 227 -10.24 -14.40 -18.06
CA GLY A 227 -11.08 -15.54 -17.67
C GLY A 227 -10.49 -16.40 -16.56
N LEU A 228 -9.57 -15.86 -15.76
CA LEU A 228 -8.89 -16.53 -14.65
C LEU A 228 -9.64 -16.39 -13.31
N GLY A 229 -10.91 -15.99 -13.33
CA GLY A 229 -11.73 -15.83 -12.13
C GLY A 229 -11.68 -14.41 -11.55
N ILE A 230 -12.33 -14.27 -10.39
CA ILE A 230 -12.45 -13.00 -9.64
C ILE A 230 -12.24 -13.31 -8.16
N PRO A 231 -11.32 -12.63 -7.44
CA PRO A 231 -11.14 -12.80 -5.99
C PRO A 231 -12.43 -12.55 -5.19
N GLY A 232 -12.53 -13.12 -4.00
CA GLY A 232 -13.71 -12.98 -3.14
C GLY A 232 -13.91 -11.58 -2.57
N ALA A 233 -12.82 -10.81 -2.39
CA ALA A 233 -12.87 -9.45 -1.88
C ALA A 233 -11.61 -8.65 -2.27
N LEU A 234 -11.77 -7.33 -2.38
CA LEU A 234 -10.67 -6.39 -2.60
C LEU A 234 -10.71 -5.30 -1.52
N VAL A 235 -9.56 -4.97 -0.94
CA VAL A 235 -9.39 -3.87 0.01
C VAL A 235 -8.32 -2.92 -0.52
N LEU A 236 -8.63 -1.64 -0.57
CA LEU A 236 -7.76 -0.61 -1.12
C LEU A 236 -7.52 0.47 -0.07
N TRP A 237 -6.27 0.65 0.36
CA TRP A 237 -5.86 1.71 1.27
C TRP A 237 -5.25 2.87 0.47
N SER A 238 -5.93 4.01 0.43
CA SER A 238 -5.47 5.20 -0.32
C SER A 238 -5.00 4.87 -1.74
N PRO A 239 -5.79 4.16 -2.57
CA PRO A 239 -5.31 3.62 -3.84
C PRO A 239 -4.91 4.70 -4.84
N TRP A 240 -3.77 4.53 -5.51
CA TRP A 240 -3.41 5.32 -6.68
C TRP A 240 -4.07 4.75 -7.93
N SER A 241 -5.40 4.92 -8.01
CA SER A 241 -6.25 4.33 -9.05
C SER A 241 -6.23 5.07 -10.38
N ASP A 242 -5.62 6.25 -10.43
CA ASP A 242 -5.31 7.01 -11.64
C ASP A 242 -3.91 7.62 -11.49
N ILE A 243 -2.95 7.11 -12.27
CA ILE A 243 -1.57 7.57 -12.17
C ILE A 243 -1.32 8.89 -12.91
N THR A 244 -2.34 9.45 -13.58
CA THR A 244 -2.29 10.82 -14.14
C THR A 244 -2.65 11.85 -13.07
N GLU A 245 -2.32 13.14 -13.31
CA GLU A 245 -2.72 14.24 -12.41
C GLU A 245 -4.20 14.64 -12.65
N THR A 246 -5.10 13.63 -12.70
CA THR A 246 -6.53 13.84 -12.96
C THR A 246 -7.34 13.66 -11.69
N GLY A 247 -8.15 14.66 -11.35
CA GLY A 247 -8.96 14.69 -10.14
C GLY A 247 -8.75 16.00 -9.38
N ASP A 248 -9.82 16.48 -8.75
CA ASP A 248 -9.83 17.80 -8.09
C ASP A 248 -8.90 17.88 -6.87
N THR A 249 -8.73 16.78 -6.13
CA THR A 249 -7.93 16.78 -4.91
C THR A 249 -6.44 16.93 -5.15
N TYR A 250 -5.93 16.65 -6.36
CA TYR A 250 -4.56 17.02 -6.74
C TYR A 250 -4.32 18.53 -6.70
N VAL A 251 -5.40 19.33 -6.84
CA VAL A 251 -5.37 20.80 -6.77
C VAL A 251 -5.81 21.28 -5.38
N THR A 252 -6.97 20.83 -4.91
CA THR A 252 -7.62 21.33 -3.69
C THR A 252 -6.89 20.92 -2.41
N LEU A 253 -6.28 19.73 -2.38
CA LEU A 253 -5.53 19.22 -1.23
C LEU A 253 -4.00 19.35 -1.36
N LYS A 254 -3.50 19.95 -2.45
CA LYS A 254 -2.07 20.11 -2.69
C LYS A 254 -1.29 20.74 -1.53
N ARG A 255 -1.96 21.64 -0.76
CA ARG A 255 -1.37 22.33 0.40
C ARG A 255 -1.70 21.66 1.73
N ALA A 256 -2.67 20.74 1.74
CA ALA A 256 -3.16 20.06 2.92
C ALA A 256 -2.60 18.63 3.08
N ASP A 257 -2.17 17.99 1.99
CA ASP A 257 -1.54 16.67 2.04
C ASP A 257 -0.14 16.77 2.65
N PRO A 258 0.12 16.08 3.77
CA PRO A 258 1.41 16.18 4.45
C PRO A 258 2.51 15.32 3.81
N LEU A 259 2.19 14.43 2.88
CA LEU A 259 3.10 13.41 2.36
C LEU A 259 3.31 13.48 0.87
N LEU A 260 2.24 13.72 0.09
CA LEU A 260 2.26 13.57 -1.34
C LEU A 260 2.19 14.89 -2.09
N ASN A 261 2.90 14.96 -3.19
CA ASN A 261 2.80 16.00 -4.19
C ASN A 261 3.08 15.38 -5.56
N TYR A 262 2.16 15.57 -6.52
CA TYR A 262 2.29 14.93 -7.82
C TYR A 262 3.57 15.34 -8.55
N LYS A 263 3.82 16.66 -8.65
CA LYS A 263 4.96 17.18 -9.40
C LYS A 263 6.31 16.89 -8.75
N LEU A 264 6.35 16.84 -7.41
CA LEU A 264 7.60 16.62 -6.68
C LEU A 264 7.98 15.14 -6.58
N LEU A 265 6.99 14.22 -6.56
CA LEU A 265 7.23 12.82 -6.24
C LEU A 265 6.63 11.85 -7.28
N LEU A 266 5.35 12.04 -7.64
CA LEU A 266 4.57 10.99 -8.30
C LEU A 266 4.76 10.97 -9.80
N LYS A 267 4.94 12.13 -10.45
CA LYS A 267 5.05 12.23 -11.93
C LYS A 267 6.14 11.32 -12.49
N LYS A 268 7.35 11.38 -11.95
CA LYS A 268 8.46 10.56 -12.43
C LYS A 268 8.27 9.07 -12.12
N ALA A 269 7.63 8.74 -11.00
CA ALA A 269 7.27 7.37 -10.67
C ALA A 269 6.21 6.82 -11.64
N ALA A 270 5.19 7.61 -11.98
CA ALA A 270 4.20 7.26 -13.00
C ALA A 270 4.85 6.99 -14.36
N ASP A 271 5.75 7.87 -14.79
CA ASP A 271 6.48 7.74 -16.08
C ASP A 271 7.46 6.55 -16.07
N ALA A 272 8.03 6.21 -14.89
CA ALA A 272 8.85 5.01 -14.75
C ALA A 272 8.03 3.72 -14.87
N TYR A 273 6.80 3.72 -14.35
CA TYR A 273 5.89 2.57 -14.35
C TYR A 273 5.22 2.35 -15.71
N ALA A 274 4.68 3.41 -16.33
CA ALA A 274 3.95 3.34 -17.60
C ALA A 274 4.26 4.53 -18.48
N ASP A 275 4.46 4.27 -19.77
CA ASP A 275 4.62 5.33 -20.76
C ASP A 275 3.37 6.20 -20.83
N PRO A 276 3.45 7.50 -21.16
CA PRO A 276 2.31 8.41 -21.15
C PRO A 276 1.08 7.93 -21.93
N LYS A 277 1.26 7.20 -23.02
CA LYS A 277 0.18 6.61 -23.83
C LYS A 277 -0.59 5.51 -23.11
N ASP A 278 0.05 4.83 -22.14
CA ASP A 278 -0.50 3.68 -21.42
C ASP A 278 -1.06 4.09 -20.04
N GLN A 279 -0.83 5.32 -19.57
CA GLN A 279 -1.23 5.75 -18.21
C GLN A 279 -2.74 5.71 -17.96
N LYS A 280 -3.57 5.76 -19.01
CA LYS A 280 -5.03 5.57 -18.91
C LYS A 280 -5.50 4.16 -19.28
N ASN A 281 -4.58 3.20 -19.49
CA ASN A 281 -4.96 1.80 -19.62
C ASN A 281 -5.64 1.32 -18.33
N PRO A 282 -6.77 0.60 -18.39
CA PRO A 282 -7.49 0.10 -17.21
C PRO A 282 -6.65 -0.74 -16.23
N TYR A 283 -5.62 -1.42 -16.72
CA TYR A 283 -4.74 -2.20 -15.87
C TYR A 283 -3.64 -1.36 -15.19
N VAL A 284 -3.48 -0.10 -15.64
CA VAL A 284 -2.56 0.91 -15.07
C VAL A 284 -3.30 1.87 -14.16
N SER A 285 -4.44 2.36 -14.62
CA SER A 285 -5.33 3.29 -13.92
C SER A 285 -6.75 2.72 -13.90
N PRO A 286 -7.07 1.89 -12.89
CA PRO A 286 -8.31 1.12 -12.84
C PRO A 286 -9.59 1.97 -12.84
N VAL A 287 -9.54 3.25 -12.48
CA VAL A 287 -10.71 4.15 -12.63
C VAL A 287 -11.29 4.19 -14.06
N TYR A 288 -10.50 3.79 -15.06
CA TYR A 288 -10.93 3.70 -16.47
C TYR A 288 -11.39 2.29 -16.85
N GLY A 289 -11.53 1.39 -15.88
CA GLY A 289 -11.95 0.00 -16.10
C GLY A 289 -13.43 -0.13 -16.50
N ASP A 290 -13.74 -1.20 -17.23
CA ASP A 290 -15.10 -1.63 -17.48
C ASP A 290 -15.57 -2.57 -16.36
N TYR A 291 -16.31 -2.04 -15.39
CA TYR A 291 -16.82 -2.79 -14.23
C TYR A 291 -18.12 -3.53 -14.51
N SER A 292 -18.79 -3.29 -15.67
CA SER A 292 -20.04 -3.97 -16.04
C SER A 292 -19.87 -5.48 -16.23
N LYS A 293 -18.66 -5.94 -16.45
CA LYS A 293 -18.29 -7.37 -16.59
C LYS A 293 -18.09 -8.10 -15.25
N GLY A 294 -18.42 -7.44 -14.14
CA GLY A 294 -18.22 -7.96 -12.79
C GLY A 294 -16.87 -7.52 -12.18
N PHE A 295 -16.87 -7.38 -10.87
CA PHE A 295 -15.69 -7.04 -10.04
C PHE A 295 -15.94 -7.53 -8.61
N PRO A 296 -14.92 -7.87 -7.82
CA PRO A 296 -15.14 -8.33 -6.46
C PRO A 296 -15.74 -7.21 -5.60
N PRO A 297 -16.49 -7.55 -4.54
CA PRO A 297 -16.81 -6.58 -3.50
C PRO A 297 -15.55 -5.84 -3.05
N THR A 298 -15.60 -4.50 -3.04
CA THR A 298 -14.42 -3.65 -2.83
C THR A 298 -14.63 -2.69 -1.68
N LEU A 299 -13.71 -2.70 -0.70
CA LEU A 299 -13.61 -1.68 0.36
C LEU A 299 -12.50 -0.70 0.00
N ILE A 300 -12.82 0.59 -0.07
CA ILE A 300 -11.86 1.66 -0.34
C ILE A 300 -11.76 2.54 0.89
N GLN A 301 -10.59 2.59 1.53
CA GLN A 301 -10.33 3.40 2.71
C GLN A 301 -9.30 4.49 2.40
N GLY A 302 -9.56 5.71 2.83
CA GLY A 302 -8.69 6.86 2.61
C GLY A 302 -8.91 7.95 3.64
N GLY A 303 -8.21 9.06 3.48
CA GLY A 303 -8.30 10.21 4.37
C GLY A 303 -8.61 11.51 3.65
N THR A 304 -9.16 12.49 4.39
CA THR A 304 -9.51 13.81 3.83
C THR A 304 -8.29 14.70 3.60
N LYS A 305 -7.10 14.30 4.04
CA LYS A 305 -5.82 15.00 3.79
C LYS A 305 -4.91 14.23 2.82
N ASP A 306 -5.50 13.47 1.91
CA ASP A 306 -4.80 12.67 0.91
C ASP A 306 -5.16 13.20 -0.50
N ILE A 307 -4.18 13.59 -1.30
CA ILE A 307 -4.44 14.00 -2.70
C ILE A 307 -5.04 12.87 -3.55
N PHE A 308 -4.99 11.62 -3.08
CA PHE A 308 -5.66 10.48 -3.72
C PHE A 308 -7.14 10.34 -3.31
N LEU A 309 -7.71 11.27 -2.53
CA LEU A 309 -9.14 11.21 -2.20
C LEU A 309 -10.02 11.17 -3.46
N SER A 310 -9.70 11.93 -4.50
CA SER A 310 -10.44 11.84 -5.77
C SER A 310 -10.23 10.49 -6.49
N ASN A 311 -9.09 9.82 -6.30
CA ASN A 311 -8.90 8.45 -6.78
C ASN A 311 -9.84 7.48 -6.07
N CYS A 312 -9.95 7.58 -4.74
CA CYS A 312 -10.88 6.77 -3.94
C CYS A 312 -12.33 6.97 -4.40
N VAL A 313 -12.76 8.23 -4.55
CA VAL A 313 -14.12 8.57 -4.97
C VAL A 313 -14.41 8.09 -6.40
N ARG A 314 -13.48 8.31 -7.33
CA ARG A 314 -13.67 7.93 -8.75
C ARG A 314 -13.69 6.41 -8.92
N GLU A 315 -12.83 5.67 -8.22
CA GLU A 315 -12.83 4.21 -8.23
C GLU A 315 -14.14 3.66 -7.65
N TYR A 316 -14.56 4.17 -6.46
CA TYR A 316 -15.86 3.85 -5.88
C TYR A 316 -16.99 4.06 -6.87
N ARG A 317 -17.06 5.24 -7.51
CA ARG A 317 -18.14 5.59 -8.45
C ARG A 317 -18.11 4.73 -9.71
N ALA A 318 -16.93 4.34 -10.19
CA ALA A 318 -16.82 3.47 -11.36
C ALA A 318 -17.41 2.08 -11.07
N ILE A 319 -17.11 1.50 -9.90
CA ILE A 319 -17.64 0.21 -9.48
C ILE A 319 -19.16 0.30 -9.21
N ASP A 320 -19.59 1.27 -8.39
CA ASP A 320 -20.97 1.47 -7.97
C ASP A 320 -21.92 1.75 -9.16
N SER A 321 -21.51 2.62 -10.08
CA SER A 321 -22.30 2.96 -11.27
C SER A 321 -22.47 1.80 -12.24
N ALA A 322 -21.59 0.81 -12.19
CA ALA A 322 -21.70 -0.43 -12.96
C ALA A 322 -22.51 -1.52 -12.23
N GLY A 323 -23.10 -1.21 -11.07
CA GLY A 323 -23.88 -2.17 -10.26
C GLY A 323 -23.02 -3.09 -9.40
N GLY A 324 -21.71 -2.83 -9.27
CA GLY A 324 -20.81 -3.57 -8.41
C GLY A 324 -20.97 -3.18 -6.94
N THR A 325 -20.48 -4.03 -6.04
CA THR A 325 -20.46 -3.75 -4.60
C THR A 325 -19.20 -2.98 -4.22
N ALA A 326 -19.36 -1.72 -3.81
CA ALA A 326 -18.24 -0.92 -3.29
C ALA A 326 -18.63 -0.20 -1.99
N VAL A 327 -17.69 -0.07 -1.08
CA VAL A 327 -17.81 0.69 0.16
C VAL A 327 -16.69 1.73 0.18
N LEU A 328 -17.06 3.00 0.28
CA LEU A 328 -16.14 4.11 0.45
C LEU A 328 -16.12 4.49 1.94
N ASP A 329 -14.96 4.39 2.59
CA ASP A 329 -14.75 4.58 4.02
C ASP A 329 -13.65 5.62 4.23
N ILE A 330 -14.05 6.88 4.44
CA ILE A 330 -13.15 8.04 4.48
C ILE A 330 -13.05 8.60 5.90
N TYR A 331 -11.82 8.82 6.35
CA TYR A 331 -11.48 9.28 7.70
C TYR A 331 -11.06 10.76 7.68
N GLU A 332 -11.73 11.56 8.52
CA GLU A 332 -11.43 12.97 8.66
C GLU A 332 -9.99 13.18 9.15
N GLY A 333 -9.32 14.19 8.59
CA GLY A 333 -7.97 14.59 8.98
C GLY A 333 -6.86 13.58 8.64
N MET A 334 -7.20 12.37 8.20
CA MET A 334 -6.21 11.34 7.95
C MET A 334 -5.43 11.56 6.65
N PRO A 335 -4.09 11.33 6.68
CA PRO A 335 -3.22 11.44 5.52
C PRO A 335 -3.23 10.17 4.69
N HIS A 336 -2.44 10.16 3.62
CA HIS A 336 -2.19 9.02 2.74
C HIS A 336 -1.75 7.77 3.52
N VAL A 337 -2.40 6.62 3.28
CA VAL A 337 -2.14 5.34 3.95
C VAL A 337 -2.04 5.49 5.48
N PHE A 338 -3.01 6.20 6.06
CA PHE A 338 -3.00 6.54 7.49
C PHE A 338 -2.91 5.32 8.40
N GLN A 339 -3.31 4.14 7.93
CA GLN A 339 -3.21 2.88 8.66
C GLN A 339 -1.79 2.59 9.16
N GLY A 340 -0.77 2.97 8.36
CA GLY A 340 0.64 2.86 8.74
C GLY A 340 1.19 4.13 9.40
N ILE A 341 0.72 5.30 8.99
CA ILE A 341 1.29 6.59 9.40
C ILE A 341 0.89 6.95 10.84
N VAL A 342 -0.40 6.81 11.19
CA VAL A 342 -0.90 7.07 12.55
C VAL A 342 -1.19 5.78 13.31
N PHE A 343 -0.39 4.75 13.06
CA PHE A 343 -0.59 3.41 13.65
C PHE A 343 -0.73 3.45 15.16
N GLY A 344 -1.69 2.70 15.68
CA GLY A 344 -2.05 2.67 17.10
C GLY A 344 -3.03 3.76 17.53
N ALA A 345 -3.42 4.68 16.63
CA ALA A 345 -4.50 5.62 16.88
C ALA A 345 -5.89 4.94 16.76
N PRO A 346 -6.95 5.48 17.41
CA PRO A 346 -8.31 4.97 17.29
C PRO A 346 -8.79 4.84 15.85
N GLU A 347 -8.44 5.78 14.95
CA GLU A 347 -8.82 5.77 13.54
C GLU A 347 -8.28 4.54 12.81
N THR A 348 -7.06 4.09 13.14
CA THR A 348 -6.49 2.87 12.54
C THR A 348 -7.19 1.62 13.05
N GLN A 349 -7.62 1.59 14.32
CA GLN A 349 -8.39 0.48 14.86
C GLN A 349 -9.81 0.41 14.24
N GLN A 350 -10.44 1.55 14.03
CA GLN A 350 -11.74 1.64 13.34
C GLN A 350 -11.65 1.15 11.90
N SER A 351 -10.62 1.58 11.15
CA SER A 351 -10.43 1.14 9.76
C SER A 351 -10.18 -0.37 9.68
N MET A 352 -9.43 -0.95 10.61
CA MET A 352 -9.21 -2.39 10.68
C MET A 352 -10.49 -3.15 11.05
N ALA A 353 -11.26 -2.66 12.01
CA ALA A 353 -12.54 -3.27 12.38
C ALA A 353 -13.50 -3.30 11.18
N LYS A 354 -13.55 -2.21 10.39
CA LYS A 354 -14.33 -2.14 9.16
C LYS A 354 -13.84 -3.12 8.10
N MET A 355 -12.53 -3.22 7.88
CA MET A 355 -11.91 -4.21 6.98
C MET A 355 -12.24 -5.64 7.41
N LYS A 356 -12.08 -5.97 8.69
CA LYS A 356 -12.41 -7.29 9.25
C LYS A 356 -13.87 -7.66 9.01
N GLN A 357 -14.80 -6.76 9.30
CA GLN A 357 -16.23 -6.94 9.06
C GLN A 357 -16.52 -7.17 7.57
N PHE A 358 -15.89 -6.36 6.69
CA PHE A 358 -16.05 -6.46 5.25
C PHE A 358 -15.58 -7.82 4.74
N LEU A 359 -14.36 -8.25 5.11
CA LEU A 359 -13.83 -9.55 4.73
C LEU A 359 -14.68 -10.71 5.26
N ALA A 360 -15.17 -10.63 6.50
CA ALA A 360 -16.08 -11.65 7.04
C ALA A 360 -17.41 -11.72 6.28
N THR A 361 -17.83 -10.61 5.68
CA THR A 361 -19.08 -10.54 4.90
C THR A 361 -18.92 -11.17 3.52
N TYR A 362 -17.80 -10.98 2.84
CA TYR A 362 -17.70 -11.31 1.42
C TYR A 362 -16.74 -12.45 1.10
N LEU A 363 -15.70 -12.68 1.90
CA LEU A 363 -14.69 -13.68 1.61
C LEU A 363 -15.21 -15.11 1.86
N GLY A 364 -15.22 -15.94 0.81
CA GLY A 364 -15.63 -17.35 0.88
C GLY A 364 -17.14 -17.58 0.78
N ARG A 365 -17.87 -16.64 0.22
CA ARG A 365 -19.30 -16.76 -0.10
C ARG A 365 -19.56 -17.23 -1.51
#